data_e1a7b1e4f52c17bbc762613782d9dce1
#
_entry.id   e1a7b1e4f52c17bbc762613782d9dce1
#
_cell.length_a   1.000
_cell.length_b   1.000
_cell.length_c   1.000
_cell.angle_alpha   90.00
_cell.angle_beta   90.00
_cell.angle_gamma   90.00
#
_symmetry.space_group_name_H-M   'P 1'
#
loop_
_entity.id
_entity.type
_entity.pdbx_description
1 polymer ?
#
loop_
_entity_poly.entity_id
_entity_poly.type
_entity_poly.pdbx_seq_one_letter_code
_entity_poly.pdbx_strand_id
1 'polypeptide(L)'
;IIEWVHYKHNWKIQREWLSYIPGIVKGIGFVLQCFTKPGDKVIIQPPVYHPFRIVPENMHREVVYNPLKTVDDIYEMDFENLESVIDEHCKVLILCNPHNPGGVVWKKDTLVKLAEVCAKHNILVISDEIHAEMAYPQYTHHPFATVSETAANCSITFMAPSKTFNIAGIVTSYSIIPNAEIREKFYSFMEAGEFNAGTIFAYTATEAAYTYG
;
A
#
# COMPACT_ATOMS: atom_id res chain seq x y z
N ILE A 1 15.36 -7.37 5.07
CA ILE A 1 14.05 -6.68 5.10
C ILE A 1 13.55 -6.54 6.54
N ILE A 2 13.42 -7.62 7.32
CA ILE A 2 12.89 -7.58 8.70
C ILE A 2 13.67 -6.60 9.57
N GLU A 3 15.00 -6.68 9.56
CA GLU A 3 15.88 -5.78 10.32
C GLU A 3 15.75 -4.33 9.84
N TRP A 4 15.66 -4.11 8.52
CA TRP A 4 15.48 -2.80 7.93
C TRP A 4 14.18 -2.14 8.37
N VAL A 5 13.06 -2.85 8.23
CA VAL A 5 11.72 -2.36 8.63
C VAL A 5 11.68 -2.07 10.13
N HIS A 6 12.30 -2.92 10.93
CA HIS A 6 12.40 -2.66 12.36
C HIS A 6 13.27 -1.43 12.69
N TYR A 7 14.42 -1.31 12.05
CA TYR A 7 15.34 -0.19 12.25
C TYR A 7 14.75 1.15 11.81
N LYS A 8 14.15 1.20 10.60
CA LYS A 8 13.64 2.45 10.01
C LYS A 8 12.27 2.88 10.56
N HIS A 9 11.40 1.92 10.83
CA HIS A 9 9.99 2.20 11.15
C HIS A 9 9.55 1.71 12.53
N ASN A 10 10.47 1.16 13.34
CA ASN A 10 10.18 0.53 14.62
C ASN A 10 9.04 -0.52 14.54
N TRP A 11 8.92 -1.17 13.39
CA TRP A 11 7.89 -2.17 13.13
C TRP A 11 8.49 -3.58 13.17
N LYS A 12 8.11 -4.34 14.19
CA LYS A 12 8.54 -5.74 14.35
C LYS A 12 7.63 -6.64 13.54
N ILE A 13 8.08 -6.99 12.33
CA ILE A 13 7.34 -7.88 11.44
C ILE A 13 7.82 -9.33 11.61
N GLN A 14 6.92 -10.27 11.34
CA GLN A 14 7.23 -11.71 11.33
C GLN A 14 7.57 -12.15 9.91
N ARG A 15 8.40 -13.18 9.78
CA ARG A 15 8.85 -13.67 8.47
C ARG A 15 7.69 -14.11 7.58
N GLU A 16 6.70 -14.76 8.15
CA GLU A 16 5.50 -15.22 7.45
C GLU A 16 4.60 -14.09 6.93
N TRP A 17 4.78 -12.85 7.41
CA TRP A 17 4.05 -11.69 6.91
C TRP A 17 4.60 -11.18 5.57
N LEU A 18 5.80 -11.65 5.18
CA LEU A 18 6.51 -11.18 3.99
C LEU A 18 6.31 -12.10 2.79
N SER A 19 6.06 -11.50 1.64
CA SER A 19 6.17 -12.17 0.34
C SER A 19 6.76 -11.23 -0.70
N TYR A 20 7.54 -11.79 -1.62
CA TYR A 20 8.03 -11.07 -2.79
C TYR A 20 6.87 -10.67 -3.70
N ILE A 21 6.97 -9.47 -4.28
CA ILE A 21 6.05 -8.95 -5.29
C ILE A 21 6.89 -8.42 -6.48
N PRO A 22 6.54 -8.73 -7.73
CA PRO A 22 7.31 -8.28 -8.90
C PRO A 22 6.97 -6.83 -9.30
N GLY A 23 7.03 -5.90 -8.37
CA GLY A 23 6.70 -4.50 -8.53
C GLY A 23 5.31 -4.14 -7.97
N ILE A 24 5.20 -3.00 -7.28
CA ILE A 24 3.99 -2.59 -6.54
C ILE A 24 2.78 -2.43 -7.44
N VAL A 25 2.94 -1.83 -8.63
CA VAL A 25 1.82 -1.66 -9.58
C VAL A 25 1.21 -3.01 -10.00
N LYS A 26 2.06 -4.03 -10.22
CA LYS A 26 1.59 -5.41 -10.47
C LYS A 26 0.95 -6.00 -9.22
N GLY A 27 1.53 -5.76 -8.04
CA GLY A 27 0.96 -6.17 -6.75
C GLY A 27 -0.45 -5.63 -6.54
N ILE A 28 -0.71 -4.37 -6.87
CA ILE A 28 -2.06 -3.79 -6.86
C ILE A 28 -2.99 -4.61 -7.76
N GLY A 29 -2.56 -4.90 -9.00
CA GLY A 29 -3.36 -5.74 -9.91
C GLY A 29 -3.65 -7.12 -9.35
N PHE A 30 -2.69 -7.78 -8.70
CA PHE A 30 -2.87 -9.08 -8.07
C PHE A 30 -3.85 -9.02 -6.88
N VAL A 31 -3.79 -7.98 -6.05
CA VAL A 31 -4.78 -7.78 -4.98
C VAL A 31 -6.17 -7.59 -5.55
N LEU A 32 -6.32 -6.78 -6.61
CA LEU A 32 -7.62 -6.59 -7.26
C LEU A 32 -8.17 -7.91 -7.84
N GLN A 33 -7.34 -8.76 -8.43
CA GLN A 33 -7.77 -10.07 -8.92
C GLN A 33 -8.21 -10.99 -7.78
N CYS A 34 -7.46 -10.99 -6.68
CA CYS A 34 -7.69 -11.88 -5.55
C CYS A 34 -8.92 -11.49 -4.72
N PHE A 35 -9.16 -10.18 -4.51
CA PHE A 35 -10.14 -9.68 -3.53
C PHE A 35 -11.37 -9.00 -4.16
N THR A 36 -11.37 -8.77 -5.46
CA THR A 36 -12.47 -8.10 -6.17
C THR A 36 -12.85 -8.85 -7.44
N LYS A 37 -14.00 -8.50 -8.00
CA LYS A 37 -14.49 -8.98 -9.30
C LYS A 37 -14.77 -7.78 -10.23
N PRO A 38 -14.91 -7.98 -11.55
CA PRO A 38 -15.38 -6.93 -12.45
C PRO A 38 -16.68 -6.27 -11.96
N GLY A 39 -16.72 -4.93 -11.98
CA GLY A 39 -17.83 -4.13 -11.45
C GLY A 39 -17.72 -3.75 -9.98
N ASP A 40 -16.81 -4.35 -9.20
CA ASP A 40 -16.50 -3.84 -7.86
C ASP A 40 -15.76 -2.50 -7.96
N LYS A 41 -15.87 -1.69 -6.90
CA LYS A 41 -15.35 -0.33 -6.83
C LYS A 41 -14.04 -0.24 -6.07
N VAL A 42 -13.13 0.59 -6.59
CA VAL A 42 -11.82 0.90 -6.00
C VAL A 42 -11.71 2.40 -5.75
N ILE A 43 -11.47 2.77 -4.50
CA ILE A 43 -11.36 4.17 -4.09
C ILE A 43 -9.91 4.63 -4.24
N ILE A 44 -9.73 5.80 -4.83
CA ILE A 44 -8.44 6.50 -4.92
C ILE A 44 -8.58 7.97 -4.51
N GLN A 45 -7.47 8.59 -4.11
CA GLN A 45 -7.45 9.94 -3.54
C GLN A 45 -6.63 10.91 -4.42
N PRO A 46 -7.20 11.42 -5.55
CA PRO A 46 -6.48 12.34 -6.43
C PRO A 46 -6.24 13.73 -5.75
N PRO A 47 -5.16 14.45 -6.21
CA PRO A 47 -4.21 14.03 -7.24
C PRO A 47 -3.32 12.90 -6.76
N VAL A 48 -3.25 11.79 -7.49
CA VAL A 48 -2.50 10.60 -7.06
C VAL A 48 -1.79 9.95 -8.26
N TYR A 49 -0.84 9.08 -7.99
CA TYR A 49 -0.08 8.34 -8.98
C TYR A 49 -1.01 7.64 -9.99
N HIS A 50 -0.84 7.96 -11.29
CA HIS A 50 -1.78 7.58 -12.34
C HIS A 50 -2.09 6.07 -12.46
N PRO A 51 -1.17 5.10 -12.15
CA PRO A 51 -1.52 3.69 -12.19
C PRO A 51 -2.62 3.27 -11.21
N PHE A 52 -2.85 4.04 -10.13
CA PHE A 52 -3.94 3.75 -9.18
C PHE A 52 -5.33 3.85 -9.84
N ARG A 53 -5.43 4.66 -10.92
CA ARG A 53 -6.62 4.72 -11.76
C ARG A 53 -6.58 3.70 -12.90
N ILE A 54 -5.46 3.66 -13.63
CA ILE A 54 -5.34 2.87 -14.86
C ILE A 54 -5.48 1.36 -14.59
N VAL A 55 -4.89 0.86 -13.50
CA VAL A 55 -4.92 -0.58 -13.20
C VAL A 55 -6.34 -1.07 -12.89
N PRO A 56 -7.12 -0.45 -11.99
CA PRO A 56 -8.51 -0.86 -11.76
C PRO A 56 -9.37 -0.75 -13.02
N GLU A 57 -9.29 0.36 -13.77
CA GLU A 57 -10.09 0.57 -15.00
C GLU A 57 -9.81 -0.52 -16.03
N ASN A 58 -8.54 -0.82 -16.32
CA ASN A 58 -8.17 -1.85 -17.30
C ASN A 58 -8.54 -3.27 -16.83
N MET A 59 -8.78 -3.45 -15.55
CA MET A 59 -9.24 -4.71 -14.96
C MET A 59 -10.77 -4.74 -14.76
N HIS A 60 -11.50 -3.79 -15.36
CA HIS A 60 -12.96 -3.66 -15.28
C HIS A 60 -13.50 -3.46 -13.85
N ARG A 61 -12.73 -2.78 -12.98
CA ARG A 61 -13.20 -2.24 -11.70
C ARG A 61 -13.58 -0.78 -11.91
N GLU A 62 -14.62 -0.35 -11.23
CA GLU A 62 -15.03 1.06 -11.24
C GLU A 62 -14.13 1.86 -10.28
N VAL A 63 -13.62 3.01 -10.74
CA VAL A 63 -12.82 3.90 -9.90
C VAL A 63 -13.73 4.94 -9.25
N VAL A 64 -13.69 4.98 -7.93
CA VAL A 64 -14.38 5.98 -7.11
C VAL A 64 -13.36 7.01 -6.63
N TYR A 65 -13.68 8.27 -6.83
CA TYR A 65 -12.79 9.36 -6.46
C TYR A 65 -13.17 9.95 -5.11
N ASN A 66 -12.20 9.97 -4.20
CA ASN A 66 -12.21 10.77 -2.97
C ASN A 66 -11.10 11.83 -3.07
N PRO A 67 -11.31 12.96 -3.75
CA PRO A 67 -10.28 13.97 -3.95
C PRO A 67 -9.74 14.50 -2.64
N LEU A 68 -8.43 14.70 -2.57
CA LEU A 68 -7.81 15.43 -1.47
C LEU A 68 -8.29 16.89 -1.50
N LYS A 69 -8.50 17.47 -0.34
CA LYS A 69 -8.74 18.90 -0.19
C LYS A 69 -7.45 19.62 0.15
N THR A 70 -7.36 20.89 -0.20
CA THR A 70 -6.23 21.75 0.17
C THR A 70 -6.65 22.64 1.34
N VAL A 71 -5.88 22.59 2.42
CA VAL A 71 -6.03 23.43 3.60
C VAL A 71 -4.66 24.06 3.87
N ASP A 72 -4.58 25.38 3.88
CA ASP A 72 -3.33 26.12 4.07
C ASP A 72 -2.19 25.63 3.16
N ASP A 73 -2.49 25.44 1.87
CA ASP A 73 -1.61 24.92 0.82
C ASP A 73 -1.09 23.48 1.05
N ILE A 74 -1.68 22.73 1.99
CA ILE A 74 -1.34 21.34 2.27
C ILE A 74 -2.53 20.45 1.89
N TYR A 75 -2.23 19.31 1.25
CA TYR A 75 -3.26 18.31 0.97
C TYR A 75 -3.68 17.57 2.24
N GLU A 76 -4.98 17.43 2.42
CA GLU A 76 -5.61 16.66 3.48
C GLU A 76 -6.64 15.68 2.92
N MET A 77 -6.88 14.58 3.63
CA MET A 77 -7.96 13.64 3.30
C MET A 77 -9.32 14.26 3.61
N ASP A 78 -10.25 14.16 2.67
CA ASP A 78 -11.63 14.57 2.88
C ASP A 78 -12.48 13.36 3.34
N PHE A 79 -12.62 13.22 4.64
CA PHE A 79 -13.38 12.12 5.24
C PHE A 79 -14.89 12.25 5.07
N GLU A 80 -15.41 13.48 4.96
CA GLU A 80 -16.83 13.70 4.69
C GLU A 80 -17.17 13.23 3.28
N ASN A 81 -16.37 13.62 2.30
CA ASN A 81 -16.51 13.11 0.95
C ASN A 81 -16.29 11.59 0.91
N LEU A 82 -15.28 11.05 1.61
CA LEU A 82 -15.02 9.61 1.64
C LEU A 82 -16.24 8.82 2.09
N GLU A 83 -16.85 9.19 3.22
CA GLU A 83 -18.07 8.53 3.73
C GLU A 83 -19.25 8.68 2.75
N SER A 84 -19.34 9.79 2.02
CA SER A 84 -20.45 10.04 1.08
C SER A 84 -20.36 9.23 -0.22
N VAL A 85 -19.15 8.81 -0.64
CA VAL A 85 -18.93 8.05 -1.90
C VAL A 85 -18.86 6.55 -1.71
N ILE A 86 -18.79 6.08 -0.45
CA ILE A 86 -18.74 4.65 -0.12
C ILE A 86 -20.14 4.02 -0.27
N ASP A 87 -20.20 2.90 -0.99
CA ASP A 87 -21.34 2.00 -1.05
C ASP A 87 -20.91 0.54 -0.88
N GLU A 88 -21.87 -0.39 -0.95
CA GLU A 88 -21.63 -1.83 -0.76
C GLU A 88 -20.72 -2.47 -1.84
N HIS A 89 -20.49 -1.79 -2.96
CA HIS A 89 -19.60 -2.24 -4.03
C HIS A 89 -18.16 -1.78 -3.84
N CYS A 90 -17.89 -0.83 -2.95
CA CYS A 90 -16.54 -0.39 -2.61
C CYS A 90 -15.82 -1.50 -1.83
N LYS A 91 -14.75 -2.08 -2.43
CA LYS A 91 -14.03 -3.23 -1.85
C LYS A 91 -12.59 -2.91 -1.48
N VAL A 92 -11.98 -1.96 -2.18
CA VAL A 92 -10.57 -1.61 -2.01
C VAL A 92 -10.41 -0.11 -1.98
N LEU A 93 -9.52 0.38 -1.10
CA LEU A 93 -8.96 1.73 -1.16
C LEU A 93 -7.45 1.63 -1.39
N ILE A 94 -6.92 2.36 -2.37
CA ILE A 94 -5.49 2.43 -2.63
C ILE A 94 -4.95 3.70 -1.98
N LEU A 95 -4.20 3.52 -0.90
CA LEU A 95 -3.53 4.58 -0.16
C LEU A 95 -2.11 4.79 -0.68
N CYS A 96 -1.73 6.04 -0.96
CA CYS A 96 -0.34 6.44 -1.21
C CYS A 96 0.26 7.03 0.06
N ASN A 97 1.25 6.37 0.65
CA ASN A 97 1.79 6.73 1.96
C ASN A 97 3.33 6.55 2.03
N PRO A 98 4.16 7.59 1.97
CA PRO A 98 3.84 9.01 1.72
C PRO A 98 3.19 9.29 0.38
N HIS A 99 2.46 10.41 0.27
CA HIS A 99 1.62 10.70 -0.88
C HIS A 99 2.39 11.26 -2.09
N ASN A 100 2.22 10.65 -3.24
CA ASN A 100 2.76 11.08 -4.53
C ASN A 100 1.59 11.39 -5.50
N PRO A 101 1.49 12.59 -6.13
CA PRO A 101 2.52 13.65 -6.19
C PRO A 101 2.41 14.72 -5.09
N GLY A 102 1.48 14.62 -4.16
CA GLY A 102 1.17 15.67 -3.20
C GLY A 102 2.27 15.97 -2.19
N GLY A 103 3.28 15.10 -2.04
CA GLY A 103 4.42 15.32 -1.13
C GLY A 103 4.04 15.31 0.35
N VAL A 104 2.95 14.62 0.73
CA VAL A 104 2.44 14.60 2.10
C VAL A 104 2.90 13.34 2.82
N VAL A 105 3.45 13.50 4.01
CA VAL A 105 3.61 12.42 4.99
C VAL A 105 2.42 12.49 5.94
N TRP A 106 1.57 11.47 5.89
CA TRP A 106 0.31 11.46 6.66
C TRP A 106 0.57 11.38 8.16
N LYS A 107 -0.19 12.16 8.93
CA LYS A 107 -0.20 12.08 10.40
C LYS A 107 -0.82 10.77 10.85
N LYS A 108 -0.33 10.24 11.98
CA LYS A 108 -0.85 9.00 12.56
C LYS A 108 -2.36 9.01 12.75
N ASP A 109 -2.90 10.10 13.31
CA ASP A 109 -4.34 10.22 13.58
C ASP A 109 -5.19 10.20 12.29
N THR A 110 -4.66 10.78 11.21
CA THR A 110 -5.30 10.70 9.87
C THR A 110 -5.38 9.26 9.39
N LEU A 111 -4.30 8.49 9.53
CA LEU A 111 -4.25 7.09 9.12
C LEU A 111 -5.13 6.20 10.02
N VAL A 112 -5.20 6.47 11.33
CA VAL A 112 -6.13 5.78 12.24
C VAL A 112 -7.57 6.00 11.81
N LYS A 113 -7.95 7.25 11.55
CA LYS A 113 -9.30 7.58 11.07
C LYS A 113 -9.63 6.90 9.75
N LEU A 114 -8.67 6.84 8.81
CA LEU A 114 -8.84 6.12 7.55
C LEU A 114 -9.11 4.64 7.78
N ALA A 115 -8.34 4.01 8.68
CA ALA A 115 -8.51 2.60 9.02
C ALA A 115 -9.89 2.30 9.62
N GLU A 116 -10.39 3.18 10.51
CA GLU A 116 -11.71 3.06 11.11
C GLU A 116 -12.82 3.15 10.06
N VAL A 117 -12.74 4.11 9.13
CA VAL A 117 -13.70 4.24 8.02
C VAL A 117 -13.66 2.98 7.13
N CYS A 118 -12.48 2.56 6.70
CA CYS A 118 -12.35 1.38 5.84
C CYS A 118 -12.84 0.10 6.51
N ALA A 119 -12.51 -0.12 7.78
CA ALA A 119 -12.98 -1.29 8.53
C ALA A 119 -14.50 -1.30 8.74
N LYS A 120 -15.11 -0.15 9.05
CA LYS A 120 -16.57 0.02 9.18
C LYS A 120 -17.32 -0.43 7.93
N HIS A 121 -16.74 -0.23 6.75
CA HIS A 121 -17.33 -0.56 5.45
C HIS A 121 -16.77 -1.84 4.82
N ASN A 122 -15.94 -2.62 5.54
CA ASN A 122 -15.28 -3.84 5.04
C ASN A 122 -14.43 -3.57 3.78
N ILE A 123 -13.73 -2.45 3.73
CA ILE A 123 -12.85 -2.04 2.63
C ILE A 123 -11.41 -2.46 2.97
N LEU A 124 -10.78 -3.23 2.07
CA LEU A 124 -9.37 -3.58 2.16
C LEU A 124 -8.50 -2.37 1.72
N VAL A 125 -7.52 -2.00 2.53
CA VAL A 125 -6.57 -0.93 2.20
C VAL A 125 -5.32 -1.54 1.57
N ILE A 126 -4.98 -1.13 0.34
CA ILE A 126 -3.65 -1.33 -0.23
C ILE A 126 -2.82 -0.10 0.11
N SER A 127 -1.85 -0.22 1.01
CA SER A 127 -0.94 0.87 1.35
C SER A 127 0.34 0.77 0.50
N ASP A 128 0.45 1.63 -0.50
CA ASP A 128 1.69 1.79 -1.28
C ASP A 128 2.64 2.71 -0.52
N GLU A 129 3.68 2.10 0.06
CA GLU A 129 4.67 2.77 0.90
C GLU A 129 6.07 2.81 0.25
N ILE A 130 6.12 2.83 -1.08
CA ILE A 130 7.39 2.87 -1.85
C ILE A 130 8.27 4.08 -1.53
N HIS A 131 7.69 5.15 -1.00
CA HIS A 131 8.39 6.38 -0.63
C HIS A 131 8.66 6.51 0.89
N ALA A 132 8.49 5.43 1.66
CA ALA A 132 8.57 5.44 3.12
C ALA A 132 9.86 6.08 3.68
N GLU A 133 11.01 5.78 3.06
CA GLU A 133 12.31 6.32 3.48
C GLU A 133 12.67 7.67 2.88
N MET A 134 11.78 8.24 2.05
CA MET A 134 12.01 9.54 1.39
C MET A 134 11.41 10.72 2.16
N ALA A 135 10.80 10.46 3.32
CA ALA A 135 10.32 11.52 4.21
C ALA A 135 11.50 12.37 4.71
N TYR A 136 11.34 13.70 4.67
CA TYR A 136 12.35 14.59 5.26
C TYR A 136 12.47 14.36 6.76
N PRO A 137 13.66 14.65 7.37
CA PRO A 137 13.94 14.33 8.79
C PRO A 137 12.95 14.89 9.81
N GLN A 138 12.25 16.00 9.48
CA GLN A 138 11.26 16.61 10.35
C GLN A 138 9.89 15.89 10.33
N TYR A 139 9.69 14.93 9.42
CA TYR A 139 8.45 14.17 9.28
C TYR A 139 8.69 12.69 9.59
N THR A 140 7.81 12.11 10.36
CA THR A 140 7.84 10.68 10.68
C THR A 140 6.86 9.93 9.80
N HIS A 141 7.37 9.03 8.96
CA HIS A 141 6.53 8.08 8.25
C HIS A 141 5.96 7.04 9.24
N HIS A 142 4.68 6.79 9.14
CA HIS A 142 3.99 5.75 9.89
C HIS A 142 3.50 4.69 8.90
N PRO A 143 4.06 3.46 8.88
CA PRO A 143 3.48 2.38 8.10
C PRO A 143 2.01 2.17 8.50
N PHE A 144 1.12 2.11 7.52
CA PHE A 144 -0.33 2.11 7.79
C PHE A 144 -0.74 1.00 8.75
N ALA A 145 -0.22 -0.20 8.57
CA ALA A 145 -0.53 -1.34 9.44
C ALA A 145 -0.08 -1.17 10.91
N THR A 146 0.76 -0.15 11.22
CA THR A 146 1.28 0.08 12.58
C THR A 146 0.45 1.06 13.40
N VAL A 147 -0.44 1.81 12.76
CA VAL A 147 -1.12 2.92 13.44
C VAL A 147 -2.22 2.46 14.40
N SER A 148 -2.82 1.29 14.14
CA SER A 148 -3.79 0.64 15.02
C SER A 148 -3.94 -0.85 14.67
N GLU A 149 -4.54 -1.63 15.57
CA GLU A 149 -4.92 -3.02 15.30
C GLU A 149 -5.92 -3.12 14.15
N THR A 150 -6.86 -2.18 14.05
CA THR A 150 -7.80 -2.07 12.94
C THR A 150 -7.08 -1.93 11.61
N ALA A 151 -6.07 -1.05 11.53
CA ALA A 151 -5.26 -0.87 10.32
C ALA A 151 -4.49 -2.14 9.94
N ALA A 152 -3.90 -2.83 10.91
CA ALA A 152 -3.21 -4.10 10.68
C ALA A 152 -4.16 -5.18 10.13
N ASN A 153 -5.41 -5.18 10.58
CA ASN A 153 -6.41 -6.18 10.22
C ASN A 153 -7.13 -5.92 8.89
N CYS A 154 -7.04 -4.73 8.33
CA CYS A 154 -7.72 -4.38 7.06
C CYS A 154 -6.75 -3.97 5.94
N SER A 155 -5.45 -4.29 6.03
CA SER A 155 -4.49 -3.78 5.04
C SER A 155 -3.50 -4.80 4.50
N ILE A 156 -3.00 -4.47 3.30
CA ILE A 156 -1.82 -5.03 2.65
C ILE A 156 -0.86 -3.87 2.44
N THR A 157 0.32 -3.91 3.06
CA THR A 157 1.37 -2.92 2.86
C THR A 157 2.33 -3.38 1.78
N PHE A 158 2.63 -2.52 0.81
CA PHE A 158 3.66 -2.73 -0.20
C PHE A 158 4.83 -1.79 0.02
N MET A 159 6.04 -2.33 0.02
CA MET A 159 7.30 -1.58 0.13
C MET A 159 8.32 -2.05 -0.92
N ALA A 160 9.30 -1.21 -1.22
CA ALA A 160 10.36 -1.54 -2.17
C ALA A 160 11.61 -0.69 -1.95
N PRO A 161 12.82 -1.24 -2.19
CA PRO A 161 14.06 -0.47 -2.14
C PRO A 161 14.24 0.47 -3.35
N SER A 162 13.41 0.33 -4.37
CA SER A 162 13.63 0.86 -5.71
C SER A 162 13.70 2.38 -5.79
N LYS A 163 12.96 3.12 -4.98
CA LYS A 163 12.98 4.58 -4.95
C LYS A 163 14.11 5.09 -4.06
N THR A 164 14.22 4.57 -2.86
CA THR A 164 15.24 4.95 -1.87
C THR A 164 16.65 4.74 -2.40
N PHE A 165 16.90 3.63 -3.09
CA PHE A 165 18.24 3.27 -3.60
C PHE A 165 18.39 3.42 -5.11
N ASN A 166 17.45 4.08 -5.79
CA ASN A 166 17.50 4.36 -7.24
C ASN A 166 17.73 3.08 -8.09
N ILE A 167 17.05 1.98 -7.76
CA ILE A 167 17.16 0.68 -8.45
C ILE A 167 15.83 0.24 -9.09
N ALA A 168 15.03 1.17 -9.57
CA ALA A 168 13.70 0.88 -10.12
C ALA A 168 13.71 -0.14 -11.27
N GLY A 169 14.78 -0.20 -12.08
CA GLY A 169 14.92 -1.16 -13.17
C GLY A 169 15.05 -2.63 -12.73
N ILE A 170 15.38 -2.88 -11.46
CA ILE A 170 15.45 -4.25 -10.89
C ILE A 170 14.05 -4.83 -10.64
N VAL A 171 13.03 -3.98 -10.52
CA VAL A 171 11.63 -4.39 -10.34
C VAL A 171 11.45 -5.34 -9.15
N THR A 172 11.92 -4.92 -7.98
CA THR A 172 11.78 -5.67 -6.73
C THR A 172 10.90 -4.93 -5.74
N SER A 173 10.01 -5.64 -5.09
CA SER A 173 9.16 -5.15 -4.00
C SER A 173 8.68 -6.31 -3.14
N TYR A 174 8.05 -6.01 -2.02
CA TYR A 174 7.49 -7.01 -1.12
C TYR A 174 6.20 -6.50 -0.47
N SER A 175 5.38 -7.45 -0.06
CA SER A 175 4.19 -7.20 0.76
C SER A 175 4.46 -7.55 2.21
N ILE A 176 3.80 -6.83 3.12
CA ILE A 176 3.73 -7.13 4.54
C ILE A 176 2.26 -7.21 4.93
N ILE A 177 1.81 -8.37 5.42
CA ILE A 177 0.39 -8.61 5.73
C ILE A 177 0.28 -9.24 7.12
N PRO A 178 -0.04 -8.46 8.17
CA PRO A 178 -0.21 -8.98 9.52
C PRO A 178 -1.42 -9.91 9.67
N ASN A 179 -2.56 -9.56 9.09
CA ASN A 179 -3.80 -10.35 9.17
C ASN A 179 -3.64 -11.72 8.49
N ALA A 180 -3.89 -12.79 9.24
CA ALA A 180 -3.67 -14.16 8.76
C ALA A 180 -4.59 -14.56 7.62
N GLU A 181 -5.87 -14.17 7.66
CA GLU A 181 -6.86 -14.52 6.64
C GLU A 181 -6.56 -13.83 5.30
N ILE A 182 -6.28 -12.52 5.34
CA ILE A 182 -5.88 -11.75 4.16
C ILE A 182 -4.58 -12.32 3.58
N ARG A 183 -3.62 -12.60 4.43
CA ARG A 183 -2.31 -13.14 4.06
C ARG A 183 -2.42 -14.52 3.39
N GLU A 184 -3.11 -15.45 4.01
CA GLU A 184 -3.29 -16.80 3.46
C GLU A 184 -3.97 -16.75 2.09
N LYS A 185 -5.06 -15.99 1.97
CA LYS A 185 -5.77 -15.84 0.71
C LYS A 185 -4.88 -15.24 -0.38
N PHE A 186 -4.15 -14.16 -0.08
CA PHE A 186 -3.32 -13.48 -1.07
C PHE A 186 -2.09 -14.31 -1.44
N TYR A 187 -1.41 -14.91 -0.47
CA TYR A 187 -0.19 -15.68 -0.75
C TYR A 187 -0.50 -16.98 -1.47
N SER A 188 -1.58 -17.66 -1.15
CA SER A 188 -2.05 -18.82 -1.92
C SER A 188 -2.36 -18.46 -3.38
N PHE A 189 -2.96 -17.30 -3.63
CA PHE A 189 -3.17 -16.79 -4.97
C PHE A 189 -1.84 -16.52 -5.70
N MET A 190 -0.89 -15.88 -5.01
CA MET A 190 0.45 -15.59 -5.57
C MET A 190 1.23 -16.87 -5.90
N GLU A 191 1.17 -17.86 -5.02
CA GLU A 191 1.82 -19.17 -5.20
C GLU A 191 1.20 -19.96 -6.35
N ALA A 192 -0.12 -19.99 -6.44
CA ALA A 192 -0.83 -20.69 -7.51
C ALA A 192 -0.48 -20.16 -8.91
N GLY A 193 -0.12 -18.88 -9.02
CA GLY A 193 0.33 -18.24 -10.25
C GLY A 193 1.84 -18.16 -10.41
N GLU A 194 2.63 -18.65 -9.45
CA GLU A 194 4.10 -18.46 -9.37
C GLU A 194 4.52 -16.97 -9.44
N PHE A 195 3.67 -16.06 -8.94
CA PHE A 195 3.91 -14.62 -9.02
C PHE A 195 4.83 -14.09 -7.90
N ASN A 196 5.09 -14.89 -6.87
CA ASN A 196 5.91 -14.54 -5.71
C ASN A 196 7.40 -14.89 -5.87
N ALA A 197 7.85 -15.23 -7.07
CA ALA A 197 9.24 -15.51 -7.38
C ALA A 197 9.92 -14.31 -8.06
N GLY A 198 11.07 -13.91 -7.54
CA GLY A 198 11.93 -12.87 -8.11
C GLY A 198 13.12 -13.46 -8.85
N THR A 199 13.80 -12.62 -9.62
CA THR A 199 15.09 -12.99 -10.19
C THR A 199 16.17 -12.98 -9.10
N ILE A 200 17.27 -13.70 -9.32
CA ILE A 200 18.43 -13.66 -8.40
C ILE A 200 18.96 -12.24 -8.23
N PHE A 201 18.93 -11.41 -9.28
CA PHE A 201 19.35 -10.01 -9.21
C PHE A 201 18.43 -9.18 -8.31
N ALA A 202 17.13 -9.46 -8.30
CA ALA A 202 16.18 -8.80 -7.43
C ALA A 202 16.48 -9.06 -5.94
N TYR A 203 16.74 -10.30 -5.59
CA TYR A 203 17.10 -10.68 -4.22
C TYR A 203 18.44 -10.09 -3.79
N THR A 204 19.48 -10.25 -4.61
CA THR A 204 20.83 -9.74 -4.32
C THR A 204 20.83 -8.21 -4.20
N ALA A 205 20.12 -7.51 -5.08
CA ALA A 205 20.03 -6.05 -5.03
C ALA A 205 19.27 -5.58 -3.78
N THR A 206 18.19 -6.25 -3.40
CA THR A 206 17.43 -5.93 -2.19
C THR A 206 18.27 -6.16 -0.93
N GLU A 207 18.98 -7.27 -0.85
CA GLU A 207 19.88 -7.57 0.26
C GLU A 207 20.98 -6.52 0.37
N ALA A 208 21.67 -6.22 -0.73
CA ALA A 208 22.73 -5.22 -0.76
C ALA A 208 22.23 -3.81 -0.36
N ALA A 209 21.07 -3.39 -0.91
CA ALA A 209 20.46 -2.11 -0.60
C ALA A 209 20.15 -1.94 0.89
N TYR A 210 19.57 -2.96 1.52
CA TYR A 210 19.18 -2.89 2.93
C TYR A 210 20.29 -3.22 3.92
N THR A 211 21.41 -3.78 3.46
CA THR A 211 22.54 -4.10 4.31
C THR A 211 23.62 -3.01 4.28
N TYR A 212 23.85 -2.40 3.14
CA TYR A 212 24.99 -1.50 2.89
C TYR A 212 24.60 -0.10 2.40
N GLY A 213 23.33 0.14 2.13
CA GLY A 213 22.79 1.40 1.62
C GLY A 213 22.37 2.42 2.67
#